data_fcc49acb5f2ecbbc5f37b94eb0fb43d8
#
_entry.id   fcc49acb5f2ecbbc5f37b94eb0fb43d8
#
_cell.length_a   1.000
_cell.length_b   1.000
_cell.length_c   1.000
_cell.angle_alpha   90.00
_cell.angle_beta   90.00
_cell.angle_gamma   90.00
#
_symmetry.space_group_name_H-M   'P 1'
#
loop_
_entity.id
_entity.type
_entity.pdbx_description
1 polymer ?
#
loop_
_entity_poly.entity_id
_entity_poly.type
_entity_poly.pdbx_seq_one_letter_code
_entity_poly.pdbx_strand_id
1 'polypeptide(L)'
;METWSNRFYKIIKIIKIINIKGNNKAKINKIDSKLILKIIKNREIPIIAGFQGVDENNNIVTLGRGGSDTSAVAIAASISADRCDIYTDVDGVYTCDPRMVSKAKKLEKISYEEMLEFASLGAKVLQTRSIEMAMRHNVIVQVLSSQTGAKGTFLTKEDKKMENELVSGIAYTKDEANITLINILDKPGVAAKIFTPLSKN
;
A
#
# COMPACT_ATOMS: atom_id res chain seq x y z
N MET A 1 -6.54 6.33 31.74
CA MET A 1 -5.35 6.46 30.86
C MET A 1 -4.24 5.69 31.53
N GLU A 2 -4.10 4.39 31.25
CA GLU A 2 -2.99 3.60 31.79
C GLU A 2 -1.73 3.95 31.01
N THR A 3 -0.73 4.43 31.71
CA THR A 3 0.57 4.81 31.16
C THR A 3 1.32 3.58 30.65
N TRP A 4 1.84 3.65 29.43
CA TRP A 4 2.57 2.60 28.73
C TRP A 4 3.92 2.21 29.37
N SER A 5 4.24 2.74 30.56
CA SER A 5 5.59 2.73 31.18
C SER A 5 6.05 1.40 31.77
N ASN A 6 5.23 0.33 31.82
CA ASN A 6 5.61 -0.95 32.45
C ASN A 6 5.35 -2.18 31.59
N ARG A 7 5.43 -2.08 30.25
CA ARG A 7 5.32 -3.25 29.37
C ARG A 7 6.69 -3.69 28.89
N PHE A 8 7.06 -4.92 29.21
CA PHE A 8 8.25 -5.55 28.64
C PHE A 8 8.02 -5.79 27.16
N TYR A 9 8.83 -5.14 26.30
CA TYR A 9 8.83 -5.39 24.88
C TYR A 9 9.74 -6.58 24.57
N LYS A 10 9.18 -7.66 24.08
CA LYS A 10 9.96 -8.78 23.57
C LYS A 10 10.22 -8.55 22.08
N ILE A 11 11.45 -8.17 21.75
CA ILE A 11 11.90 -8.12 20.35
C ILE A 11 12.08 -9.56 19.88
N ILE A 12 11.18 -10.03 19.02
CA ILE A 12 11.33 -11.34 18.40
C ILE A 12 11.95 -11.10 17.02
N LYS A 13 13.06 -11.79 16.75
CA LYS A 13 13.67 -11.79 15.42
C LYS A 13 12.76 -12.58 14.46
N ILE A 14 11.80 -11.89 13.84
CA ILE A 14 10.65 -12.49 13.14
C ILE A 14 10.91 -12.56 11.62
N ILE A 15 12.08 -12.95 11.21
CA ILE A 15 12.41 -13.12 9.78
C ILE A 15 11.56 -14.24 9.13
N LYS A 16 11.08 -15.21 9.91
CA LYS A 16 10.41 -16.41 9.40
C LYS A 16 8.88 -16.37 9.33
N ILE A 17 8.24 -15.27 9.64
CA ILE A 17 6.76 -15.16 9.65
C ILE A 17 6.20 -15.01 8.24
N ILE A 18 6.93 -14.34 7.34
CA ILE A 18 6.47 -14.04 5.99
C ILE A 18 7.18 -14.99 5.03
N ASN A 19 6.45 -15.97 4.49
CA ASN A 19 6.91 -16.79 3.39
C ASN A 19 6.65 -16.12 2.06
N ILE A 20 7.68 -16.04 1.21
CA ILE A 20 7.67 -15.37 -0.07
C ILE A 20 7.92 -16.37 -1.20
N LYS A 21 7.25 -16.20 -2.33
CA LYS A 21 7.47 -16.99 -3.53
C LYS A 21 7.83 -16.07 -4.71
N GLY A 22 8.91 -16.44 -5.44
CA GLY A 22 9.38 -15.70 -6.63
C GLY A 22 10.58 -14.79 -6.36
N ASN A 23 11.44 -14.57 -7.36
CA ASN A 23 12.69 -13.82 -7.22
C ASN A 23 12.57 -12.31 -7.51
N ASN A 24 11.97 -11.91 -8.64
CA ASN A 24 11.94 -10.49 -9.07
C ASN A 24 10.61 -9.76 -8.83
N LYS A 25 9.54 -10.50 -8.53
CA LYS A 25 8.22 -9.97 -8.13
C LYS A 25 7.70 -10.81 -6.98
N ALA A 26 8.47 -10.82 -5.90
CA ALA A 26 8.20 -11.63 -4.73
C ALA A 26 6.80 -11.33 -4.17
N LYS A 27 6.01 -12.37 -3.92
CA LYS A 27 4.67 -12.27 -3.34
C LYS A 27 4.64 -12.96 -1.98
N ILE A 28 3.89 -12.38 -1.05
CA ILE A 28 3.62 -13.01 0.24
C ILE A 28 2.77 -14.26 -0.02
N ASN A 29 3.27 -15.42 0.34
CA ASN A 29 2.59 -16.70 0.21
C ASN A 29 1.83 -17.05 1.48
N LYS A 30 2.49 -16.90 2.64
CA LYS A 30 1.93 -17.27 3.94
C LYS A 30 2.54 -16.42 5.05
N ILE A 31 1.75 -16.15 6.08
CA ILE A 31 2.19 -15.51 7.33
C ILE A 31 1.90 -16.47 8.48
N ASP A 32 2.87 -16.66 9.40
CA ASP A 32 2.65 -17.42 10.63
C ASP A 32 1.92 -16.56 11.68
N SER A 33 0.61 -16.42 11.48
CA SER A 33 -0.26 -15.70 12.40
C SER A 33 -0.33 -16.34 13.79
N LYS A 34 -0.12 -17.65 13.92
CA LYS A 34 -0.21 -18.35 15.22
C LYS A 34 0.84 -17.82 16.18
N LEU A 35 2.07 -17.59 15.70
CA LEU A 35 3.14 -17.03 16.53
C LEU A 35 2.82 -15.61 16.96
N ILE A 36 2.34 -14.76 16.05
CA ILE A 36 1.95 -13.38 16.35
C ILE A 36 0.85 -13.38 17.42
N LEU A 37 -0.22 -14.13 17.22
CA LEU A 37 -1.36 -14.20 18.14
C LEU A 37 -0.94 -14.76 19.52
N LYS A 38 -0.01 -15.71 19.57
CA LYS A 38 0.54 -16.22 20.84
C LYS A 38 1.25 -15.11 21.63
N ILE A 39 2.05 -14.27 20.95
CA ILE A 39 2.76 -13.15 21.57
C ILE A 39 1.75 -12.12 22.10
N ILE A 40 0.77 -11.76 21.28
CA ILE A 40 -0.29 -10.80 21.68
C ILE A 40 -1.09 -11.33 22.87
N LYS A 41 -1.44 -12.63 22.87
CA LYS A 41 -2.16 -13.27 23.97
C LYS A 41 -1.38 -13.21 25.28
N ASN A 42 -0.07 -13.24 25.22
CA ASN A 42 0.82 -13.06 26.38
C ASN A 42 0.96 -11.58 26.80
N ARG A 43 0.20 -10.67 26.20
CA ARG A 43 0.30 -9.21 26.43
C ARG A 43 1.66 -8.62 26.05
N GLU A 44 2.35 -9.24 25.11
CA GLU A 44 3.60 -8.77 24.52
C GLU A 44 3.31 -8.09 23.18
N ILE A 45 4.15 -7.14 22.77
CA ILE A 45 4.03 -6.45 21.48
C ILE A 45 5.05 -7.07 20.50
N PRO A 46 4.59 -7.75 19.42
CA PRO A 46 5.49 -8.26 18.40
C PRO A 46 6.03 -7.10 17.55
N ILE A 47 7.35 -7.01 17.40
CA ILE A 47 8.00 -6.11 16.45
C ILE A 47 8.47 -6.94 15.28
N ILE A 48 7.93 -6.65 14.09
CA ILE A 48 8.14 -7.44 12.87
C ILE A 48 8.90 -6.58 11.87
N ALA A 49 10.01 -7.12 11.33
CA ALA A 49 10.70 -6.48 10.22
C ALA A 49 9.84 -6.57 8.95
N GLY A 50 9.38 -5.43 8.46
CA GLY A 50 8.68 -5.33 7.17
C GLY A 50 9.63 -5.42 5.98
N PHE A 51 9.09 -5.29 4.75
CA PHE A 51 9.83 -5.30 3.48
C PHE A 51 10.44 -6.64 3.10
N GLN A 52 10.60 -7.59 3.98
CA GLN A 52 11.29 -8.85 3.78
C GLN A 52 10.50 -10.05 4.31
N GLY A 53 10.88 -11.21 3.82
CA GLY A 53 10.43 -12.50 4.29
C GLY A 53 11.44 -13.57 3.95
N VAL A 54 11.04 -14.84 3.97
CA VAL A 54 11.90 -15.99 3.63
C VAL A 54 11.31 -16.81 2.49
N ASP A 55 12.17 -17.31 1.64
CA ASP A 55 11.82 -18.30 0.62
C ASP A 55 11.72 -19.73 1.20
N GLU A 56 11.48 -20.70 0.34
CA GLU A 56 11.38 -22.12 0.70
C GLU A 56 12.71 -22.69 1.25
N ASN A 57 13.84 -22.05 0.92
CA ASN A 57 15.18 -22.42 1.39
C ASN A 57 15.62 -21.65 2.65
N ASN A 58 14.70 -20.88 3.27
CA ASN A 58 14.98 -19.98 4.39
C ASN A 58 15.94 -18.81 4.08
N ASN A 59 16.15 -18.45 2.81
CA ASN A 59 16.89 -17.25 2.44
C ASN A 59 16.01 -16.03 2.65
N ILE A 60 16.63 -14.91 3.04
CA ILE A 60 15.93 -13.62 3.16
C ILE A 60 15.70 -13.08 1.76
N VAL A 61 14.44 -12.76 1.46
CA VAL A 61 13.99 -12.18 0.19
C VAL A 61 13.22 -10.91 0.46
N THR A 62 13.44 -9.87 -0.36
CA THR A 62 12.74 -8.60 -0.23
C THR A 62 11.51 -8.53 -1.13
N LEU A 63 10.48 -7.82 -0.67
CA LEU A 63 9.23 -7.64 -1.41
C LEU A 63 9.31 -6.56 -2.51
N GLY A 64 10.42 -5.83 -2.58
CA GLY A 64 10.58 -4.71 -3.49
C GLY A 64 9.82 -3.46 -3.02
N ARG A 65 9.66 -2.48 -3.92
CA ARG A 65 9.09 -1.17 -3.60
C ARG A 65 7.71 -1.29 -2.93
N GLY A 66 7.48 -0.54 -1.85
CA GLY A 66 6.24 -0.59 -1.06
C GLY A 66 6.07 -1.88 -0.25
N GLY A 67 7.14 -2.66 -0.08
CA GLY A 67 7.09 -3.93 0.64
C GLY A 67 6.76 -3.79 2.12
N SER A 68 7.09 -2.66 2.75
CA SER A 68 6.75 -2.41 4.17
C SER A 68 5.25 -2.27 4.38
N ASP A 69 4.57 -1.45 3.57
CA ASP A 69 3.12 -1.26 3.61
C ASP A 69 2.41 -2.58 3.29
N THR A 70 2.89 -3.28 2.24
CA THR A 70 2.34 -4.59 1.86
C THR A 70 2.47 -5.62 2.97
N SER A 71 3.62 -5.67 3.67
CA SER A 71 3.80 -6.59 4.81
C SER A 71 2.91 -6.21 5.99
N ALA A 72 2.76 -4.91 6.29
CA ALA A 72 1.91 -4.45 7.39
C ALA A 72 0.45 -4.83 7.16
N VAL A 73 -0.09 -4.55 5.97
CA VAL A 73 -1.46 -4.91 5.60
C VAL A 73 -1.67 -6.42 5.59
N ALA A 74 -0.72 -7.19 5.05
CA ALA A 74 -0.82 -8.65 5.03
C ALA A 74 -0.80 -9.26 6.44
N ILE A 75 0.01 -8.72 7.36
CA ILE A 75 0.02 -9.12 8.77
C ILE A 75 -1.33 -8.79 9.41
N ALA A 76 -1.82 -7.56 9.24
CA ALA A 76 -3.13 -7.15 9.76
C ALA A 76 -4.25 -8.10 9.28
N ALA A 77 -4.26 -8.43 7.98
CA ALA A 77 -5.19 -9.41 7.42
C ALA A 77 -5.06 -10.79 8.08
N SER A 78 -3.82 -11.26 8.28
CA SER A 78 -3.55 -12.62 8.80
C SER A 78 -3.98 -12.82 10.26
N ILE A 79 -4.06 -11.75 11.04
CA ILE A 79 -4.49 -11.78 12.45
C ILE A 79 -5.88 -11.20 12.65
N SER A 80 -6.58 -10.83 11.58
CA SER A 80 -7.90 -10.16 11.62
C SER A 80 -7.87 -8.92 12.51
N ALA A 81 -6.87 -8.06 12.30
CA ALA A 81 -6.73 -6.83 13.06
C ALA A 81 -7.89 -5.87 12.74
N ASP A 82 -8.33 -5.09 13.73
CA ASP A 82 -9.38 -4.09 13.56
C ASP A 82 -8.98 -3.00 12.56
N ARG A 83 -7.69 -2.69 12.48
CA ARG A 83 -7.12 -1.63 11.63
C ARG A 83 -5.61 -1.83 11.43
N CYS A 84 -5.11 -1.30 10.32
CA CYS A 84 -3.68 -1.17 10.03
C CYS A 84 -3.30 0.30 9.90
N ASP A 85 -2.48 0.81 10.81
CA ASP A 85 -2.00 2.19 10.78
C ASP A 85 -0.68 2.27 10.02
N ILE A 86 -0.63 3.08 8.95
CA ILE A 86 0.56 3.35 8.15
C ILE A 86 1.05 4.77 8.47
N TYR A 87 2.17 4.84 9.17
CA TYR A 87 2.82 6.10 9.49
C TYR A 87 3.80 6.48 8.38
N THR A 88 3.63 7.69 7.84
CA THR A 88 4.40 8.21 6.71
C THR A 88 4.77 9.69 6.92
N ASP A 89 5.40 10.30 5.94
CA ASP A 89 5.80 11.72 5.92
C ASP A 89 4.65 12.68 5.58
N VAL A 90 3.49 12.12 5.18
CA VAL A 90 2.26 12.90 4.93
C VAL A 90 1.21 12.61 6.00
N ASP A 91 0.28 13.53 6.21
CA ASP A 91 -0.74 13.42 7.26
C ASP A 91 -2.08 12.88 6.76
N GLY A 92 -2.09 12.32 5.56
CA GLY A 92 -3.27 11.71 4.94
C GLY A 92 -3.29 11.83 3.42
N VAL A 93 -4.43 11.50 2.84
CA VAL A 93 -4.73 11.64 1.41
C VAL A 93 -5.49 12.93 1.21
N TYR A 94 -5.15 13.68 0.16
CA TYR A 94 -5.77 14.96 -0.18
C TYR A 94 -6.51 14.86 -1.51
N THR A 95 -7.48 15.75 -1.72
CA THR A 95 -8.22 15.86 -2.98
C THR A 95 -7.34 16.21 -4.18
N CYS A 96 -6.16 16.76 -3.95
CA CYS A 96 -5.07 16.99 -4.91
C CYS A 96 -3.76 17.15 -4.14
N ASP A 97 -2.61 17.17 -4.81
CA ASP A 97 -1.32 17.43 -4.16
C ASP A 97 -1.33 18.86 -3.53
N PRO A 98 -1.26 18.97 -2.19
CA PRO A 98 -1.31 20.27 -1.52
C PRO A 98 -0.12 21.18 -1.84
N ARG A 99 0.98 20.62 -2.34
CA ARG A 99 2.15 21.40 -2.81
C ARG A 99 1.88 22.12 -4.11
N MET A 100 0.90 21.66 -4.90
CA MET A 100 0.48 22.28 -6.15
C MET A 100 -0.76 23.14 -5.99
N VAL A 101 -1.71 22.66 -5.20
CA VAL A 101 -3.00 23.33 -4.98
C VAL A 101 -3.16 23.61 -3.49
N SER A 102 -2.89 24.83 -3.07
CA SER A 102 -2.97 25.24 -1.65
C SER A 102 -4.34 25.09 -1.03
N LYS A 103 -5.40 24.99 -1.85
CA LYS A 103 -6.78 24.74 -1.43
C LYS A 103 -7.15 23.27 -1.37
N ALA A 104 -6.22 22.34 -1.62
CA ALA A 104 -6.46 20.90 -1.49
C ALA A 104 -6.94 20.57 -0.07
N LYS A 105 -7.99 19.78 0.01
CA LYS A 105 -8.58 19.36 1.29
C LYS A 105 -8.15 17.93 1.62
N LYS A 106 -7.83 17.68 2.88
CA LYS A 106 -7.57 16.34 3.36
C LYS A 106 -8.87 15.54 3.41
N LEU A 107 -8.85 14.34 2.87
CA LEU A 107 -9.96 13.40 2.91
C LEU A 107 -10.01 12.71 4.27
N GLU A 108 -11.19 12.61 4.88
CA GLU A 108 -11.37 11.81 6.09
C GLU A 108 -11.37 10.32 5.77
N LYS A 109 -11.98 9.96 4.63
CA LYS A 109 -12.08 8.60 4.12
C LYS A 109 -11.88 8.59 2.61
N ILE A 110 -11.39 7.47 2.10
CA ILE A 110 -11.29 7.16 0.67
C ILE A 110 -11.56 5.67 0.47
N SER A 111 -12.22 5.29 -0.62
CA SER A 111 -12.44 3.87 -0.94
C SER A 111 -11.16 3.20 -1.43
N TYR A 112 -11.13 1.86 -1.41
CA TYR A 112 -10.00 1.12 -1.95
C TYR A 112 -9.82 1.38 -3.44
N GLU A 113 -10.93 1.44 -4.16
CA GLU A 113 -11.00 1.66 -5.59
C GLU A 113 -10.44 3.04 -5.97
N GLU A 114 -10.94 4.10 -5.33
CA GLU A 114 -10.45 5.47 -5.55
C GLU A 114 -8.97 5.61 -5.20
N MET A 115 -8.53 5.03 -4.07
CA MET A 115 -7.13 5.09 -3.67
C MET A 115 -6.23 4.32 -4.65
N LEU A 116 -6.71 3.21 -5.23
CA LEU A 116 -5.99 2.44 -6.23
C LEU A 116 -5.80 3.27 -7.50
N GLU A 117 -6.84 3.97 -7.95
CA GLU A 117 -6.76 4.90 -9.07
C GLU A 117 -5.77 6.04 -8.79
N PHE A 118 -5.87 6.69 -7.63
CA PHE A 118 -4.92 7.72 -7.23
C PHE A 118 -3.47 7.23 -7.24
N ALA A 119 -3.21 6.07 -6.66
CA ALA A 119 -1.87 5.49 -6.61
C ALA A 119 -1.35 5.11 -8.00
N SER A 120 -2.22 4.64 -8.90
CA SER A 120 -1.87 4.28 -10.27
C SER A 120 -1.54 5.51 -11.13
N LEU A 121 -2.18 6.64 -10.85
CA LEU A 121 -2.00 7.91 -11.55
C LEU A 121 -0.96 8.84 -10.90
N GLY A 122 -0.18 8.32 -9.94
CA GLY A 122 1.00 9.03 -9.43
C GLY A 122 0.89 9.57 -8.00
N ALA A 123 -0.21 9.39 -7.29
CA ALA A 123 -0.29 9.72 -5.87
C ALA A 123 0.57 8.74 -5.05
N LYS A 124 1.68 9.23 -4.50
CA LYS A 124 2.72 8.40 -3.85
C LYS A 124 2.48 8.20 -2.34
N VAL A 125 1.24 8.21 -1.87
CA VAL A 125 0.90 8.06 -0.45
C VAL A 125 0.96 6.60 -0.01
N LEU A 126 0.33 5.71 -0.78
CA LEU A 126 0.36 4.27 -0.60
C LEU A 126 0.76 3.57 -1.90
N GLN A 127 1.35 2.40 -1.78
CA GLN A 127 1.67 1.59 -2.96
C GLN A 127 0.47 0.75 -3.40
N THR A 128 0.24 0.64 -4.72
CA THR A 128 -0.89 -0.11 -5.30
C THR A 128 -1.04 -1.52 -4.72
N ARG A 129 0.07 -2.24 -4.54
CA ARG A 129 0.08 -3.60 -3.97
C ARG A 129 -0.46 -3.68 -2.55
N SER A 130 -0.22 -2.67 -1.71
CA SER A 130 -0.75 -2.62 -0.35
C SER A 130 -2.25 -2.31 -0.35
N ILE A 131 -2.71 -1.46 -1.27
CA ILE A 131 -4.13 -1.13 -1.46
C ILE A 131 -4.90 -2.37 -1.95
N GLU A 132 -4.39 -3.06 -2.98
CA GLU A 132 -4.97 -4.32 -3.48
C GLU A 132 -5.08 -5.39 -2.38
N MET A 133 -4.06 -5.48 -1.51
CA MET A 133 -4.06 -6.40 -0.38
C MET A 133 -5.13 -6.00 0.64
N ALA A 134 -5.24 -4.72 0.97
CA ALA A 134 -6.24 -4.20 1.89
C ALA A 134 -7.66 -4.44 1.37
N MET A 135 -7.91 -4.13 0.10
CA MET A 135 -9.17 -4.36 -0.60
C MET A 135 -9.57 -5.85 -0.59
N ARG A 136 -8.65 -6.73 -0.97
CA ARG A 136 -8.91 -8.19 -1.04
C ARG A 136 -9.29 -8.79 0.31
N HIS A 137 -8.71 -8.29 1.39
CA HIS A 137 -8.92 -8.82 2.75
C HIS A 137 -9.79 -7.92 3.63
N ASN A 138 -10.38 -6.85 3.08
CA ASN A 138 -11.20 -5.87 3.81
C ASN A 138 -10.48 -5.30 5.05
N VAL A 139 -9.18 -5.04 4.95
CA VAL A 139 -8.39 -4.44 6.03
C VAL A 139 -8.58 -2.93 6.01
N ILE A 140 -9.14 -2.36 7.06
CA ILE A 140 -9.18 -0.91 7.22
C ILE A 140 -7.75 -0.41 7.41
N VAL A 141 -7.30 0.51 6.54
CA VAL A 141 -5.99 1.14 6.67
C VAL A 141 -6.18 2.60 7.06
N GLN A 142 -5.38 3.10 7.99
CA GLN A 142 -5.33 4.52 8.30
C GLN A 142 -3.95 5.07 7.96
N VAL A 143 -3.91 6.10 7.11
CA VAL A 143 -2.69 6.83 6.77
C VAL A 143 -2.51 7.96 7.76
N LEU A 144 -1.37 8.00 8.44
CA LEU A 144 -1.06 8.92 9.52
C LEU A 144 0.32 9.55 9.33
N SER A 145 0.49 10.77 9.82
CA SER A 145 1.83 11.38 9.88
C SER A 145 2.63 10.78 11.02
N SER A 146 3.89 10.45 10.74
CA SER A 146 4.87 10.08 11.77
C SER A 146 5.32 11.27 12.64
N GLN A 147 5.04 12.51 12.21
CA GLN A 147 5.50 13.74 12.85
C GLN A 147 4.41 14.45 13.65
N THR A 148 3.15 14.32 13.23
CA THR A 148 2.02 15.01 13.85
C THR A 148 1.05 14.00 14.44
N GLY A 149 0.40 14.32 15.54
CA GLY A 149 -0.70 13.53 16.09
C GLY A 149 -2.06 13.78 15.38
N ALA A 150 -2.05 14.37 14.19
CA ALA A 150 -3.27 14.72 13.48
C ALA A 150 -4.03 13.46 12.99
N LYS A 151 -5.36 13.57 12.99
CA LYS A 151 -6.23 12.53 12.41
C LYS A 151 -5.93 12.40 10.91
N GLY A 152 -5.59 11.19 10.50
CA GLY A 152 -5.25 10.86 9.12
C GLY A 152 -6.47 10.49 8.26
N THR A 153 -6.21 9.87 7.11
CA THR A 153 -7.22 9.39 6.17
C THR A 153 -7.47 7.89 6.35
N PHE A 154 -8.73 7.49 6.41
CA PHE A 154 -9.11 6.08 6.42
C PHE A 154 -9.31 5.56 4.99
N LEU A 155 -8.69 4.45 4.70
CA LEU A 155 -8.91 3.65 3.50
C LEU A 155 -9.83 2.48 3.87
N THR A 156 -11.02 2.45 3.28
CA THR A 156 -12.07 1.48 3.63
C THR A 156 -12.83 1.04 2.39
N LYS A 157 -13.76 0.11 2.57
CA LYS A 157 -14.76 -0.15 1.56
C LYS A 157 -15.64 1.09 1.36
N GLU A 158 -16.08 1.32 0.13
CA GLU A 158 -17.04 2.39 -0.19
C GLU A 158 -18.29 2.34 0.68
N ASP A 159 -18.76 3.50 1.13
CA ASP A 159 -20.00 3.66 1.86
C ASP A 159 -20.95 4.63 1.11
N LYS A 160 -22.24 4.58 1.48
CA LYS A 160 -23.29 5.40 0.83
C LYS A 160 -23.04 6.92 0.83
N LYS A 161 -22.18 7.42 1.71
CA LYS A 161 -21.84 8.86 1.73
C LYS A 161 -20.79 9.18 0.67
N MET A 162 -19.90 8.23 0.40
CA MET A 162 -18.85 8.36 -0.61
C MET A 162 -19.45 8.29 -2.02
N GLU A 163 -20.45 7.41 -2.25
CA GLU A 163 -21.17 7.31 -3.54
C GLU A 163 -21.83 8.62 -4.02
N ASN A 164 -22.10 9.55 -3.12
CA ASN A 164 -22.74 10.83 -3.47
C ASN A 164 -21.74 11.91 -3.93
N GLU A 165 -20.45 11.71 -3.82
CA GLU A 165 -19.45 12.66 -4.28
C GLU A 165 -19.12 12.42 -5.75
N LEU A 166 -19.45 13.38 -6.63
CA LEU A 166 -19.20 13.29 -8.07
C LEU A 166 -17.70 13.25 -8.43
N VAL A 167 -16.85 13.86 -7.62
CA VAL A 167 -15.39 13.90 -7.80
C VAL A 167 -14.73 13.90 -6.43
N SER A 168 -14.05 12.81 -6.09
CA SER A 168 -13.34 12.67 -4.82
C SER A 168 -11.98 13.37 -4.82
N GLY A 169 -11.36 13.51 -6.00
CA GLY A 169 -10.09 14.22 -6.13
C GLY A 169 -9.46 14.12 -7.52
N ILE A 170 -8.26 14.68 -7.66
CA ILE A 170 -7.52 14.78 -8.91
C ILE A 170 -6.08 14.30 -8.67
N ALA A 171 -5.65 13.26 -9.37
CA ALA A 171 -4.26 12.84 -9.46
C ALA A 171 -3.65 13.33 -10.79
N TYR A 172 -2.34 13.55 -10.80
CA TYR A 172 -1.62 13.93 -12.01
C TYR A 172 -0.24 13.26 -12.04
N THR A 173 0.27 13.08 -13.26
CA THR A 173 1.65 12.65 -13.49
C THR A 173 2.34 13.63 -14.42
N LYS A 174 3.66 13.82 -14.24
CA LYS A 174 4.48 14.68 -15.10
C LYS A 174 5.41 13.89 -16.01
N ASP A 175 5.53 12.60 -15.78
CA ASP A 175 6.54 11.74 -16.41
C ASP A 175 5.96 10.90 -17.56
N GLU A 176 4.84 11.36 -18.15
CA GLU A 176 4.19 10.69 -19.24
C GLU A 176 4.26 11.54 -20.53
N ALA A 177 4.52 10.87 -21.64
CA ALA A 177 4.41 11.45 -22.97
C ALA A 177 3.35 10.70 -23.78
N ASN A 178 2.46 11.45 -24.43
CA ASN A 178 1.48 10.89 -25.35
C ASN A 178 1.93 11.13 -26.79
N ILE A 179 2.08 10.04 -27.55
CA ILE A 179 2.39 10.10 -28.97
C ILE A 179 1.19 9.53 -29.74
N THR A 180 0.50 10.40 -30.48
CA THR A 180 -0.65 10.01 -31.29
C THR A 180 -0.21 9.88 -32.74
N LEU A 181 -0.40 8.69 -33.30
CA LEU A 181 -0.14 8.41 -34.72
C LEU A 181 -1.48 8.46 -35.48
N ILE A 182 -1.58 9.33 -36.48
CA ILE A 182 -2.80 9.56 -37.23
C ILE A 182 -2.65 8.90 -38.62
N ASN A 183 -3.77 8.43 -39.21
CA ASN A 183 -3.84 7.80 -40.53
C ASN A 183 -2.95 6.57 -40.70
N ILE A 184 -2.83 5.75 -39.69
CA ILE A 184 -2.13 4.47 -39.82
C ILE A 184 -3.02 3.47 -40.51
N LEU A 185 -2.50 2.88 -41.61
CA LEU A 185 -3.17 1.78 -42.30
C LEU A 185 -3.13 0.53 -41.40
N ASP A 186 -4.28 -0.08 -41.19
CA ASP A 186 -4.38 -1.36 -40.48
C ASP A 186 -3.90 -2.50 -41.39
N LYS A 187 -2.59 -2.77 -41.36
CA LYS A 187 -1.92 -3.85 -42.08
C LYS A 187 -1.05 -4.68 -41.15
N PRO A 188 -0.95 -6.00 -41.35
CA PRO A 188 -0.05 -6.85 -40.58
C PRO A 188 1.38 -6.30 -40.55
N GLY A 189 1.99 -6.24 -39.34
CA GLY A 189 3.36 -5.78 -39.11
C GLY A 189 3.54 -4.28 -38.89
N VAL A 190 2.52 -3.44 -39.02
CA VAL A 190 2.62 -1.99 -38.75
C VAL A 190 2.84 -1.73 -37.28
N ALA A 191 2.10 -2.38 -36.39
CA ALA A 191 2.30 -2.27 -34.96
C ALA A 191 3.74 -2.65 -34.53
N ALA A 192 4.28 -3.73 -35.11
CA ALA A 192 5.66 -4.15 -34.86
C ALA A 192 6.69 -3.09 -35.28
N LYS A 193 6.49 -2.43 -36.43
CA LYS A 193 7.38 -1.35 -36.89
C LYS A 193 7.36 -0.13 -35.97
N ILE A 194 6.23 0.15 -35.32
CA ILE A 194 6.08 1.30 -34.40
C ILE A 194 6.67 0.96 -33.02
N PHE A 195 6.29 -0.18 -32.45
CA PHE A 195 6.64 -0.50 -31.06
C PHE A 195 8.03 -1.12 -30.89
N THR A 196 8.60 -1.79 -31.93
CA THR A 196 9.93 -2.40 -31.82
C THR A 196 11.05 -1.38 -31.56
N PRO A 197 11.10 -0.20 -32.21
CA PRO A 197 12.08 0.83 -31.87
C PRO A 197 11.92 1.38 -30.45
N LEU A 198 10.67 1.55 -29.98
CA LEU A 198 10.37 2.07 -28.64
C LEU A 198 10.76 1.10 -27.52
N SER A 199 10.73 -0.19 -27.78
CA SER A 199 11.11 -1.22 -26.80
C SER A 199 12.62 -1.44 -26.67
N LYS A 200 13.44 -0.85 -27.55
CA LYS A 200 14.90 -0.99 -27.58
C LYS A 200 15.64 0.17 -26.91
N ASN A 201 14.94 1.21 -26.53
CA ASN A 201 15.42 2.37 -25.75
C ASN A 201 14.74 2.37 -24.38
#